data_9fbc7d7d44b1ca4d2ff84f4892f59e85
#
_entry.id   9fbc7d7d44b1ca4d2ff84f4892f59e85
#
_cell.length_a   1.000
_cell.length_b   1.000
_cell.length_c   1.000
_cell.angle_alpha   90.00
_cell.angle_beta   90.00
_cell.angle_gamma   90.00
#
_symmetry.space_group_name_H-M   'P 1'
#
loop_
_entity.id
_entity.type
_entity.pdbx_description
1 polymer ?
#
loop_
_entity_poly.entity_id
_entity_poly.type
_entity_poly.pdbx_seq_one_letter_code
_entity_poly.pdbx_strand_id
1 'polypeptide(L)'
;MSKQLIDRQEQGRIIAEMNDSVKRISDKSYIVNSQSGNGSYNVNANELGWNCSCPHHIYRGVKCKHIYAVELTFAIRKQVEVVKIEPVNAQCCIFCKSFNIVKYGVRHNKCGDIQKYNCRECNRYFTINLGFEKMHATPQIITTACSCISLANHLET
;
A
#
# COMPACT_ATOMS: atom_id res chain seq x y z
N MET A 1 19.80 27.61 -17.41
CA MET A 1 18.96 26.83 -16.48
C MET A 1 19.52 25.41 -16.43
N SER A 2 20.30 25.08 -15.42
CA SER A 2 20.92 23.76 -15.22
C SER A 2 19.83 22.73 -14.90
N LYS A 3 19.65 21.77 -15.79
CA LYS A 3 18.84 20.58 -15.52
C LYS A 3 19.51 19.84 -14.38
N GLN A 4 18.98 19.94 -13.15
CA GLN A 4 19.40 19.07 -12.04
C GLN A 4 19.20 17.61 -12.51
N LEU A 5 20.28 16.85 -12.51
CA LEU A 5 20.27 15.42 -12.75
C LEU A 5 19.56 14.77 -11.55
N ILE A 6 18.25 14.55 -11.70
CA ILE A 6 17.47 13.80 -10.72
C ILE A 6 18.07 12.39 -10.67
N ASP A 7 18.46 11.96 -9.47
CA ASP A 7 19.02 10.62 -9.25
C ASP A 7 18.01 9.54 -9.65
N ARG A 8 18.50 8.35 -10.00
CA ARG A 8 17.67 7.22 -10.46
C ARG A 8 16.78 6.66 -9.38
N GLN A 9 17.20 6.76 -8.15
CA GLN A 9 16.42 6.39 -6.99
C GLN A 9 15.21 7.31 -6.86
N GLU A 10 15.40 8.62 -6.98
CA GLU A 10 14.33 9.61 -6.95
C GLU A 10 13.36 9.43 -8.14
N GLN A 11 13.88 9.14 -9.33
CA GLN A 11 13.04 8.79 -10.48
C GLN A 11 12.21 7.52 -10.21
N GLY A 12 12.78 6.54 -9.51
CA GLY A 12 12.09 5.33 -9.08
C GLY A 12 10.97 5.62 -8.08
N ARG A 13 11.21 6.53 -7.13
CA ARG A 13 10.21 7.00 -6.17
C ARG A 13 9.02 7.65 -6.88
N ILE A 14 9.29 8.58 -7.78
CA ILE A 14 8.25 9.24 -8.59
C ILE A 14 7.39 8.21 -9.34
N ILE A 15 8.01 7.18 -9.94
CA ILE A 15 7.27 6.12 -10.63
C ILE A 15 6.39 5.33 -9.64
N ALA A 16 6.89 5.02 -8.44
CA ALA A 16 6.13 4.27 -7.44
C ALA A 16 4.92 5.05 -6.91
N GLU A 17 5.00 6.38 -6.85
CA GLU A 17 3.92 7.28 -6.44
C GLU A 17 2.85 7.49 -7.52
N MET A 18 3.19 7.29 -8.79
CA MET A 18 2.23 7.42 -9.90
C MET A 18 1.26 6.24 -9.91
N ASN A 19 -0.04 6.53 -9.88
CA ASN A 19 -1.10 5.53 -9.95
C ASN A 19 -0.92 4.62 -11.17
N ASP A 20 -1.10 3.31 -10.96
CA ASP A 20 -1.01 2.28 -12.00
C ASP A 20 0.31 2.15 -12.77
N SER A 21 1.37 2.84 -12.34
CA SER A 21 2.68 2.77 -13.00
C SER A 21 3.42 1.47 -12.69
N VAL A 22 3.17 0.86 -11.52
CA VAL A 22 3.77 -0.41 -11.09
C VAL A 22 2.68 -1.45 -10.86
N LYS A 23 2.56 -2.41 -11.77
CA LYS A 23 1.58 -3.50 -11.70
C LYS A 23 2.23 -4.79 -11.23
N ARG A 24 1.72 -5.37 -10.15
CA ARG A 24 2.16 -6.68 -9.64
C ARG A 24 1.51 -7.79 -10.45
N ILE A 25 2.32 -8.70 -10.97
CA ILE A 25 1.87 -9.94 -11.62
C ILE A 25 1.96 -11.11 -10.61
N SER A 26 3.06 -11.18 -9.88
CA SER A 26 3.28 -12.15 -8.81
C SER A 26 4.19 -11.56 -7.73
N ASP A 27 4.52 -12.32 -6.68
CA ASP A 27 5.44 -11.88 -5.63
C ASP A 27 6.86 -11.56 -6.13
N LYS A 28 7.22 -12.14 -7.26
CA LYS A 28 8.55 -11.99 -7.87
C LYS A 28 8.52 -11.32 -9.25
N SER A 29 7.35 -10.83 -9.72
CA SER A 29 7.20 -10.29 -11.07
C SER A 29 6.31 -9.05 -11.09
N TYR A 30 6.79 -8.00 -11.74
CA TYR A 30 6.13 -6.71 -11.87
C TYR A 30 6.24 -6.19 -13.28
N ILE A 31 5.25 -5.40 -13.71
CA ILE A 31 5.28 -4.61 -14.93
C ILE A 31 5.33 -3.14 -14.53
N VAL A 32 6.28 -2.39 -15.09
CA VAL A 32 6.46 -0.96 -14.84
C VAL A 32 6.29 -0.20 -16.15
N ASN A 33 5.38 0.78 -16.16
CA ASN A 33 5.13 1.60 -17.34
C ASN A 33 6.34 2.48 -17.69
N SER A 34 6.62 2.65 -18.98
CA SER A 34 7.66 3.56 -19.46
C SER A 34 7.22 5.01 -19.27
N GLN A 35 8.14 5.86 -18.79
CA GLN A 35 7.89 7.31 -18.67
C GLN A 35 8.14 8.06 -19.98
N SER A 36 8.87 7.47 -20.93
CA SER A 36 9.32 8.13 -22.14
C SER A 36 8.59 7.70 -23.41
N GLY A 37 7.56 6.85 -23.31
CA GLY A 37 6.82 6.36 -24.48
C GLY A 37 5.76 5.34 -24.14
N ASN A 38 5.07 4.85 -25.16
CA ASN A 38 4.07 3.80 -25.04
C ASN A 38 4.77 2.46 -24.87
N GLY A 39 4.75 1.92 -23.67
CA GLY A 39 5.32 0.61 -23.39
C GLY A 39 5.49 0.34 -21.90
N SER A 40 5.93 -0.86 -21.59
CA SER A 40 6.20 -1.29 -20.23
C SER A 40 7.43 -2.18 -20.18
N TYR A 41 8.01 -2.29 -18.99
CA TYR A 41 9.18 -3.12 -18.73
C TYR A 41 8.85 -4.17 -17.68
N ASN A 42 9.32 -5.39 -17.90
CA ASN A 42 9.21 -6.46 -16.91
C ASN A 42 10.34 -6.34 -15.89
N VAL A 43 9.98 -6.40 -14.61
CA VAL A 43 10.93 -6.42 -13.49
C VAL A 43 10.69 -7.71 -12.71
N ASN A 44 11.68 -8.57 -12.67
CA ASN A 44 11.58 -9.89 -12.05
C ASN A 44 12.66 -10.09 -10.99
N ALA A 45 12.28 -10.71 -9.86
CA ALA A 45 13.24 -11.14 -8.85
C ALA A 45 13.85 -12.50 -9.24
N ASN A 46 15.16 -12.62 -9.06
CA ASN A 46 15.90 -13.88 -9.12
C ASN A 46 16.77 -14.03 -7.86
N GLU A 47 17.62 -15.06 -7.82
CA GLU A 47 18.51 -15.33 -6.69
C GLU A 47 19.54 -14.20 -6.44
N LEU A 48 19.89 -13.46 -7.49
CA LEU A 48 20.87 -12.37 -7.46
C LEU A 48 20.23 -10.99 -7.20
N GLY A 49 18.88 -10.91 -7.13
CA GLY A 49 18.15 -9.67 -6.91
C GLY A 49 17.12 -9.37 -8.01
N TRP A 50 16.88 -8.09 -8.26
CA TRP A 50 15.91 -7.65 -9.25
C TRP A 50 16.55 -7.41 -10.62
N ASN A 51 15.93 -7.93 -11.68
CA ASN A 51 16.28 -7.70 -13.08
C ASN A 51 15.19 -6.94 -13.81
N CYS A 52 15.57 -6.06 -14.74
CA CYS A 52 14.65 -5.27 -15.54
C CYS A 52 14.94 -5.40 -17.04
N SER A 53 13.90 -5.54 -17.85
CA SER A 53 14.02 -5.59 -19.32
C SER A 53 14.29 -4.25 -19.99
N CYS A 54 14.48 -3.15 -19.24
CA CYS A 54 14.76 -1.84 -19.84
C CYS A 54 16.18 -1.76 -20.41
N PRO A 55 16.38 -0.98 -21.51
CA PRO A 55 17.69 -0.85 -22.15
C PRO A 55 18.80 -0.41 -21.18
N HIS A 56 18.48 0.49 -20.25
CA HIS A 56 19.46 0.96 -19.27
C HIS A 56 20.02 -0.14 -18.39
N HIS A 57 19.18 -1.06 -17.89
CA HIS A 57 19.62 -2.18 -17.07
C HIS A 57 20.39 -3.21 -17.89
N ILE A 58 19.87 -3.54 -19.09
CA ILE A 58 20.48 -4.54 -19.97
C ILE A 58 21.89 -4.12 -20.39
N TYR A 59 22.08 -2.87 -20.85
CA TYR A 59 23.38 -2.43 -21.39
C TYR A 59 24.39 -2.03 -20.32
N ARG A 60 23.95 -1.58 -19.14
CA ARG A 60 24.86 -1.04 -18.11
C ARG A 60 25.02 -1.98 -16.90
N GLY A 61 24.18 -2.99 -16.74
CA GLY A 61 24.22 -3.94 -15.61
C GLY A 61 23.94 -3.31 -14.24
N VAL A 62 23.46 -2.05 -14.19
CA VAL A 62 23.23 -1.33 -12.93
C VAL A 62 21.74 -1.20 -12.62
N LYS A 63 21.41 -0.96 -11.37
CA LYS A 63 20.02 -0.68 -10.97
C LYS A 63 19.44 0.48 -11.76
N CYS A 64 18.28 0.28 -12.36
CA CYS A 64 17.54 1.30 -13.08
C CYS A 64 16.38 1.85 -12.23
N LYS A 65 15.81 2.97 -12.62
CA LYS A 65 14.65 3.58 -11.95
C LYS A 65 13.45 2.64 -11.78
N HIS A 66 13.24 1.69 -12.69
CA HIS A 66 12.15 0.71 -12.63
C HIS A 66 12.38 -0.31 -11.51
N ILE A 67 13.63 -0.73 -11.28
CA ILE A 67 13.98 -1.60 -10.15
C ILE A 67 13.76 -0.87 -8.83
N TYR A 68 14.22 0.38 -8.71
CA TYR A 68 13.97 1.18 -7.50
C TYR A 68 12.47 1.35 -7.20
N ALA A 69 11.66 1.62 -8.24
CA ALA A 69 10.21 1.71 -8.09
C ALA A 69 9.58 0.41 -7.57
N VAL A 70 10.01 -0.75 -8.08
CA VAL A 70 9.53 -2.06 -7.63
C VAL A 70 9.99 -2.37 -6.21
N GLU A 71 11.26 -2.11 -5.88
CA GLU A 71 11.80 -2.33 -4.53
C GLU A 71 11.02 -1.52 -3.49
N LEU A 72 10.75 -0.24 -3.77
CA LEU A 72 9.95 0.61 -2.88
C LEU A 72 8.52 0.08 -2.74
N THR A 73 7.85 -0.23 -3.84
CA THR A 73 6.50 -0.79 -3.83
C THR A 73 6.44 -2.12 -3.07
N PHE A 74 7.44 -2.98 -3.24
CA PHE A 74 7.55 -4.26 -2.55
C PHE A 74 7.76 -4.07 -1.04
N ALA A 75 8.66 -3.16 -0.64
CA ALA A 75 8.92 -2.84 0.76
C ALA A 75 7.67 -2.32 1.48
N ILE A 76 6.95 -1.36 0.86
CA ILE A 76 5.69 -0.82 1.39
C ILE A 76 4.65 -1.94 1.58
N ARG A 77 4.46 -2.79 0.56
CA ARG A 77 3.51 -3.91 0.65
C ARG A 77 3.86 -4.89 1.75
N LYS A 78 5.14 -5.22 1.91
CA LYS A 78 5.61 -6.12 2.95
C LYS A 78 5.37 -5.56 4.36
N GLN A 79 5.55 -4.27 4.55
CA GLN A 79 5.22 -3.60 5.82
C GLN A 79 3.72 -3.61 6.10
N VAL A 80 2.89 -3.37 5.09
CA VAL A 80 1.43 -3.42 5.22
C VAL A 80 0.93 -4.83 5.53
N GLU A 81 1.53 -5.88 4.96
CA GLU A 81 1.18 -7.28 5.24
C GLU A 81 1.44 -7.70 6.70
N VAL A 82 2.40 -7.05 7.37
CA VAL A 82 2.75 -7.33 8.79
C VAL A 82 1.79 -6.64 9.75
N VAL A 83 1.04 -5.62 9.32
CA VAL A 83 0.11 -4.90 10.18
C VAL A 83 -1.07 -5.80 10.55
N LYS A 84 -1.08 -6.29 11.78
CA LYS A 84 -2.22 -6.98 12.37
C LYS A 84 -3.18 -5.93 12.95
N ILE A 85 -4.46 -6.09 12.60
CA ILE A 85 -5.51 -5.23 13.13
C ILE A 85 -5.96 -5.82 14.45
N GLU A 86 -5.82 -5.05 15.53
CA GLU A 86 -6.47 -5.39 16.78
C GLU A 86 -7.93 -4.93 16.74
N PRO A 87 -8.89 -5.77 17.17
CA PRO A 87 -10.29 -5.42 17.16
C PRO A 87 -10.55 -4.27 18.14
N VAL A 88 -11.01 -3.15 17.64
CA VAL A 88 -11.43 -2.02 18.46
C VAL A 88 -12.83 -2.31 19.00
N ASN A 89 -13.01 -2.25 20.33
CA ASN A 89 -14.30 -2.46 20.97
C ASN A 89 -15.14 -1.19 20.93
N ALA A 90 -16.41 -1.33 20.49
CA ALA A 90 -17.39 -0.26 20.57
C ALA A 90 -17.81 -0.03 22.01
N GLN A 91 -17.90 1.21 22.43
CA GLN A 91 -18.51 1.61 23.71
C GLN A 91 -19.98 2.02 23.55
N CYS A 92 -20.31 2.63 22.42
CA CYS A 92 -21.69 3.07 22.12
C CYS A 92 -21.99 2.94 20.62
N CYS A 93 -23.27 3.03 20.29
CA CYS A 93 -23.73 3.05 18.90
C CYS A 93 -23.27 4.32 18.18
N ILE A 94 -22.70 4.20 16.99
CA ILE A 94 -22.25 5.36 16.18
C ILE A 94 -23.42 6.22 15.66
N PHE A 95 -24.62 5.65 15.58
CA PHE A 95 -25.79 6.33 15.03
C PHE A 95 -26.63 7.05 16.10
N CYS A 96 -27.02 6.34 17.18
CA CYS A 96 -27.91 6.91 18.21
C CYS A 96 -27.23 7.13 19.55
N LYS A 97 -25.91 6.83 19.66
CA LYS A 97 -25.10 6.99 20.88
C LYS A 97 -25.55 6.13 22.07
N SER A 98 -26.49 5.21 21.89
CA SER A 98 -26.92 4.29 22.92
C SER A 98 -25.79 3.33 23.31
N PHE A 99 -25.71 2.99 24.59
CA PHE A 99 -24.80 1.97 25.11
C PHE A 99 -25.36 0.54 24.98
N ASN A 100 -26.63 0.39 24.57
CA ASN A 100 -27.29 -0.90 24.41
C ASN A 100 -26.89 -1.55 23.06
N ILE A 101 -25.64 -1.99 22.99
CA ILE A 101 -25.05 -2.63 21.83
C ILE A 101 -24.63 -4.05 22.15
N VAL A 102 -24.77 -4.93 21.17
CA VAL A 102 -24.36 -6.33 21.29
C VAL A 102 -23.40 -6.71 20.16
N LYS A 103 -22.45 -7.59 20.42
CA LYS A 103 -21.60 -8.21 19.41
C LYS A 103 -22.45 -9.10 18.51
N TYR A 104 -22.39 -8.89 17.20
CA TYR A 104 -23.24 -9.62 16.23
C TYR A 104 -22.42 -10.53 15.30
N GLY A 105 -21.18 -10.75 15.54
CA GLY A 105 -20.31 -11.61 14.76
C GLY A 105 -19.05 -10.90 14.33
N VAL A 106 -18.15 -11.68 13.75
CA VAL A 106 -16.83 -11.23 13.32
C VAL A 106 -16.73 -11.40 11.82
N ARG A 107 -16.22 -10.38 11.15
CA ARG A 107 -15.84 -10.46 9.73
C ARG A 107 -14.35 -10.74 9.66
N HIS A 108 -13.99 -11.88 9.07
CA HIS A 108 -12.60 -12.26 8.87
C HIS A 108 -12.05 -11.62 7.58
N ASN A 109 -11.00 -10.82 7.69
CA ASN A 109 -10.29 -10.23 6.58
C ASN A 109 -8.83 -10.70 6.57
N LYS A 110 -8.13 -10.55 5.43
CA LYS A 110 -6.69 -10.88 5.34
C LYS A 110 -5.82 -10.15 6.37
N CYS A 111 -6.23 -8.96 6.79
CA CYS A 111 -5.46 -8.10 7.69
C CYS A 111 -5.91 -8.22 9.16
N GLY A 112 -6.89 -9.05 9.47
CA GLY A 112 -7.40 -9.26 10.81
C GLY A 112 -8.92 -9.30 10.89
N ASP A 113 -9.40 -9.48 12.09
CA ASP A 113 -10.81 -9.66 12.40
C ASP A 113 -11.47 -8.32 12.73
N ILE A 114 -12.64 -8.08 12.16
CA ILE A 114 -13.44 -6.89 12.41
C ILE A 114 -14.70 -7.29 13.15
N GLN A 115 -14.88 -6.78 14.38
CA GLN A 115 -16.07 -7.03 15.18
C GLN A 115 -17.24 -6.21 14.61
N LYS A 116 -18.35 -6.89 14.33
CA LYS A 116 -19.64 -6.31 13.96
C LYS A 116 -20.53 -6.17 15.19
N TYR A 117 -21.24 -5.07 15.28
CA TYR A 117 -22.16 -4.75 16.37
C TYR A 117 -23.57 -4.55 15.86
N ASN A 118 -24.57 -4.85 16.70
CA ASN A 118 -25.96 -4.45 16.51
C ASN A 118 -26.37 -3.55 17.67
N CYS A 119 -27.02 -2.44 17.38
CA CYS A 119 -27.64 -1.59 18.40
C CYS A 119 -29.09 -2.02 18.61
N ARG A 120 -29.47 -2.34 19.84
CA ARG A 120 -30.83 -2.76 20.17
C ARG A 120 -31.84 -1.61 20.20
N GLU A 121 -31.37 -0.37 20.35
CA GLU A 121 -32.26 0.81 20.36
C GLU A 121 -32.67 1.25 18.93
N CYS A 122 -31.69 1.42 18.04
CA CYS A 122 -31.98 1.86 16.67
C CYS A 122 -31.98 0.71 15.66
N ASN A 123 -31.74 -0.53 16.11
CA ASN A 123 -31.70 -1.78 15.32
C ASN A 123 -30.75 -1.74 14.10
N ARG A 124 -29.69 -0.92 14.16
CA ARG A 124 -28.70 -0.80 13.10
C ARG A 124 -27.45 -1.60 13.39
N TYR A 125 -26.89 -2.17 12.33
CA TYR A 125 -25.61 -2.84 12.36
C TYR A 125 -24.48 -1.88 12.01
N PHE A 126 -23.34 -2.01 12.69
CA PHE A 126 -22.17 -1.19 12.42
C PHE A 126 -20.86 -1.90 12.78
N THR A 127 -19.78 -1.37 12.26
CA THR A 127 -18.40 -1.69 12.64
C THR A 127 -17.71 -0.39 13.03
N ILE A 128 -16.68 -0.46 13.86
CA ILE A 128 -15.89 0.75 14.14
C ILE A 128 -14.87 0.94 13.04
N ASN A 129 -15.15 1.88 12.17
CA ASN A 129 -14.31 2.26 11.04
C ASN A 129 -14.43 3.78 10.76
N LEU A 130 -14.37 4.56 11.85
CA LEU A 130 -14.62 6.02 11.81
C LEU A 130 -13.71 6.74 10.81
N GLY A 131 -14.33 7.46 9.88
CA GLY A 131 -13.64 8.22 8.84
C GLY A 131 -13.25 7.42 7.60
N PHE A 132 -13.53 6.10 7.58
CA PHE A 132 -13.11 5.20 6.50
C PHE A 132 -14.25 4.27 6.03
N GLU A 133 -15.51 4.73 6.17
CA GLU A 133 -16.70 3.89 5.99
C GLU A 133 -16.86 3.30 4.59
N LYS A 134 -16.27 3.94 3.58
CA LYS A 134 -16.33 3.49 2.17
C LYS A 134 -15.01 2.91 1.67
N MET A 135 -14.00 2.76 2.54
CA MET A 135 -12.71 2.22 2.14
C MET A 135 -12.66 0.72 2.31
N HIS A 136 -12.03 0.03 1.35
CA HIS A 136 -11.86 -1.43 1.37
C HIS A 136 -10.74 -1.89 2.32
N ALA A 137 -9.83 -0.99 2.68
CA ALA A 137 -8.77 -1.23 3.66
C ALA A 137 -9.15 -0.63 5.02
N THR A 138 -8.57 -1.17 6.10
CA THR A 138 -8.80 -0.64 7.44
C THR A 138 -8.00 0.65 7.68
N PRO A 139 -8.42 1.51 8.62
CA PRO A 139 -7.71 2.73 8.97
C PRO A 139 -6.23 2.48 9.27
N GLN A 140 -5.90 1.41 10.00
CA GLN A 140 -4.54 1.07 10.37
C GLN A 140 -3.67 0.77 9.15
N ILE A 141 -4.19 0.03 8.16
CA ILE A 141 -3.47 -0.26 6.92
C ILE A 141 -3.23 1.01 6.13
N ILE A 142 -4.24 1.89 6.03
CA ILE A 142 -4.15 3.15 5.29
C ILE A 142 -3.13 4.06 5.96
N THR A 143 -3.20 4.23 7.28
CA THR A 143 -2.25 5.08 8.02
C THR A 143 -0.84 4.52 7.98
N THR A 144 -0.66 3.20 8.07
CA THR A 144 0.67 2.58 7.94
C THR A 144 1.25 2.76 6.55
N ALA A 145 0.46 2.59 5.50
CA ALA A 145 0.91 2.83 4.12
C ALA A 145 1.32 4.30 3.92
N CYS A 146 0.52 5.25 4.42
CA CYS A 146 0.85 6.68 4.37
C CYS A 146 2.12 7.00 5.16
N SER A 147 2.30 6.42 6.36
CA SER A 147 3.51 6.63 7.18
C SER A 147 4.76 6.06 6.50
N CYS A 148 4.66 4.91 5.84
CA CYS A 148 5.77 4.31 5.09
C CYS A 148 6.21 5.22 3.93
N ILE A 149 5.27 5.83 3.22
CA ILE A 149 5.56 6.78 2.14
C ILE A 149 6.24 8.03 2.71
N SER A 150 5.76 8.57 3.84
CA SER A 150 6.35 9.73 4.50
C SER A 150 7.77 9.45 5.01
N LEU A 151 8.02 8.28 5.61
CA LEU A 151 9.36 7.88 6.07
C LEU A 151 10.35 7.71 4.92
N ALA A 152 9.90 7.17 3.78
CA ALA A 152 10.75 7.09 2.58
C ALA A 152 11.18 8.47 2.08
N ASN A 153 10.38 9.51 2.33
CA ASN A 153 10.69 10.90 1.98
C ASN A 153 11.66 11.58 2.96
N HIS A 154 11.78 11.08 4.21
CA HIS A 154 12.63 11.67 5.26
C HIS A 154 14.02 11.03 5.40
N LEU A 155 14.28 9.91 4.72
CA LEU A 155 15.60 9.25 4.75
C LEU A 155 16.63 9.89 3.80
N GLU A 156 16.31 11.03 3.19
CA GLU A 156 17.13 11.73 2.20
C GLU A 156 17.58 13.14 2.65
N THR A 157 17.59 13.43 3.96
CA THR A 157 18.18 14.69 4.49
C THR A 157 19.44 14.44 5.27
#